data_a067db20fc6b976d570812ee381bbf91
#
_entry.id   a067db20fc6b976d570812ee381bbf91
#
_cell.length_a   1.000
_cell.length_b   1.000
_cell.length_c   1.000
_cell.angle_alpha   90.00
_cell.angle_beta   90.00
_cell.angle_gamma   90.00
#
_symmetry.space_group_name_H-M   'P 1'
#
loop_
_entity.id
_entity.type
_entity.pdbx_description
1 polymer ?
#
loop_
_entity_poly.entity_id
_entity_poly.type
_entity_poly.pdbx_seq_one_letter_code
_entity_poly.pdbx_strand_id
1 'polypeptide(L)'
;MKLRGGSLTVFALAAVVCAWLLASSSAQAQTAGAIKIGVLHDTTGPLTPQGTDMNEGLRLHLNEIANEISGRKVQLIFEDTESKADTGLTKARKLVERDTVHLLIGPANTALAYAVRDYVDQHKIPTVLTQATAKDLTQGKTSPYLFRTSFGSEQLHMPAAWYAYRKLGYRRAIVVALDVVAAREQAGGFTRIFKQLGGTIVSEIYGPLGTADWAPYVARVKADLDKADVVEVILWGPDAIRFVKGFSEYGLKGVRPIFAHGSVVDEAFLPSEGDAALGIMNYLFYTPSLDTPENQRFKDLFRKQYSKEPTSYHEMGYVAAKTVSEAIRKVDGKVEDVPRLLDALRKTRFESPQGLFRFDDKQNAIIDLHIRRVEKIGGKLVNVYLDKIADVDQFWTPPQQ
;
A
#
# COMPACT_ATOMS: atom_id res chain seq x y z
N MET A 1 -47.07 -70.96 -37.10
CA MET A 1 -45.87 -71.42 -36.51
C MET A 1 -44.82 -70.26 -36.46
N LYS A 2 -44.62 -69.79 -35.26
CA LYS A 2 -43.49 -69.09 -34.68
C LYS A 2 -43.23 -67.64 -35.06
N LEU A 3 -43.67 -66.83 -34.12
CA LEU A 3 -43.08 -65.51 -33.70
C LEU A 3 -41.73 -65.64 -33.04
N ARG A 4 -40.77 -64.84 -33.48
CA ARG A 4 -39.62 -64.35 -32.68
C ARG A 4 -39.07 -63.11 -33.36
N GLY A 5 -39.41 -61.94 -32.88
CA GLY A 5 -38.89 -60.69 -33.46
C GLY A 5 -39.20 -59.44 -32.62
N GLY A 6 -39.22 -59.57 -31.28
CA GLY A 6 -39.64 -58.45 -30.41
C GLY A 6 -38.62 -57.92 -29.42
N SER A 7 -37.40 -58.49 -29.34
CA SER A 7 -36.47 -58.16 -28.24
C SER A 7 -35.29 -57.27 -28.61
N LEU A 8 -34.93 -57.08 -29.87
CA LEU A 8 -33.79 -56.25 -30.29
C LEU A 8 -34.13 -54.74 -30.42
N THR A 9 -35.37 -54.39 -30.72
CA THR A 9 -35.79 -53.01 -30.95
C THR A 9 -35.90 -52.20 -29.65
N VAL A 10 -36.23 -52.83 -28.52
CA VAL A 10 -36.35 -52.15 -27.22
C VAL A 10 -35.00 -51.77 -26.62
N PHE A 11 -33.94 -52.59 -26.84
CA PHE A 11 -32.59 -52.31 -26.38
C PHE A 11 -31.92 -51.17 -27.18
N ALA A 12 -32.21 -51.03 -28.47
CA ALA A 12 -31.68 -49.97 -29.31
C ALA A 12 -32.26 -48.59 -28.94
N LEU A 13 -33.54 -48.47 -28.58
CA LEU A 13 -34.16 -47.23 -28.14
C LEU A 13 -33.63 -46.78 -26.74
N ALA A 14 -33.43 -47.70 -25.81
CA ALA A 14 -32.88 -47.38 -24.48
C ALA A 14 -31.45 -46.89 -24.55
N ALA A 15 -30.62 -47.41 -25.40
CA ALA A 15 -29.23 -46.98 -25.60
C ALA A 15 -29.14 -45.58 -26.22
N VAL A 16 -30.02 -45.20 -27.14
CA VAL A 16 -30.07 -43.87 -27.76
C VAL A 16 -30.56 -42.81 -26.76
N VAL A 17 -31.52 -43.11 -25.93
CA VAL A 17 -32.02 -42.19 -24.89
C VAL A 17 -30.99 -41.96 -23.81
N CYS A 18 -30.21 -42.99 -23.38
CA CYS A 18 -29.10 -42.83 -22.45
C CYS A 18 -27.95 -42.02 -23.04
N ALA A 19 -27.64 -42.20 -24.33
CA ALA A 19 -26.61 -41.38 -24.99
C ALA A 19 -27.01 -39.91 -25.12
N TRP A 20 -28.29 -39.58 -25.30
CA TRP A 20 -28.79 -38.21 -25.33
C TRP A 20 -28.84 -37.59 -23.94
N LEU A 21 -29.08 -38.34 -22.88
CA LEU A 21 -29.02 -37.88 -21.49
C LEU A 21 -27.60 -37.65 -21.01
N LEU A 22 -26.61 -38.38 -21.51
CA LEU A 22 -25.17 -38.16 -21.23
C LEU A 22 -24.60 -37.00 -22.06
N ALA A 23 -25.13 -36.71 -23.24
CA ALA A 23 -24.70 -35.57 -24.07
C ALA A 23 -25.28 -34.23 -23.56
N SER A 24 -26.37 -34.24 -22.81
CA SER A 24 -26.98 -33.04 -22.23
C SER A 24 -26.33 -32.60 -20.93
N SER A 25 -25.37 -33.35 -20.38
CA SER A 25 -24.63 -33.02 -19.14
C SER A 25 -23.36 -32.29 -19.40
N SER A 26 -22.97 -32.00 -20.64
CA SER A 26 -22.04 -30.91 -20.91
C SER A 26 -22.77 -29.59 -20.70
N ALA A 27 -23.12 -29.32 -19.42
CA ALA A 27 -23.47 -27.98 -18.99
C ALA A 27 -22.31 -27.09 -19.54
N GLN A 28 -22.68 -26.27 -20.52
CA GLN A 28 -21.82 -25.17 -20.93
C GLN A 28 -21.39 -24.47 -19.65
N ALA A 29 -20.18 -24.79 -19.19
CA ALA A 29 -19.45 -23.89 -18.33
C ALA A 29 -19.31 -22.62 -19.17
N GLN A 30 -20.30 -21.74 -19.03
CA GLN A 30 -20.26 -20.41 -19.61
C GLN A 30 -18.95 -19.84 -19.06
N THR A 31 -17.92 -19.81 -19.92
CA THR A 31 -16.61 -19.28 -19.52
C THR A 31 -16.87 -17.84 -19.10
N ALA A 32 -16.98 -17.65 -17.79
CA ALA A 32 -17.16 -16.32 -17.24
C ALA A 32 -16.05 -15.44 -17.85
N GLY A 33 -16.42 -14.28 -18.37
CA GLY A 33 -15.48 -13.38 -19.04
C GLY A 33 -14.26 -13.03 -18.17
N ALA A 34 -13.26 -12.38 -18.72
CA ALA A 34 -12.09 -11.97 -17.98
C ALA A 34 -12.48 -11.12 -16.76
N ILE A 35 -11.76 -11.28 -15.67
CA ILE A 35 -11.86 -10.41 -14.49
C ILE A 35 -11.14 -9.11 -14.81
N LYS A 36 -11.88 -8.01 -14.90
CA LYS A 36 -11.33 -6.69 -15.17
C LYS A 36 -11.10 -5.94 -13.87
N ILE A 37 -9.90 -5.43 -13.66
CA ILE A 37 -9.49 -4.65 -12.50
C ILE A 37 -9.03 -3.28 -12.99
N GLY A 38 -9.69 -2.21 -12.57
CA GLY A 38 -9.28 -0.86 -12.85
C GLY A 38 -8.18 -0.41 -11.89
N VAL A 39 -7.17 0.28 -12.39
CA VAL A 39 -6.05 0.78 -11.58
C VAL A 39 -5.98 2.30 -11.71
N LEU A 40 -6.04 3.00 -10.57
CA LEU A 40 -5.98 4.45 -10.45
C LEU A 40 -4.68 4.85 -9.75
N HIS A 41 -3.61 5.06 -10.49
CA HIS A 41 -2.33 5.51 -9.96
C HIS A 41 -1.80 6.74 -10.70
N ASP A 42 -0.91 7.47 -10.02
CA ASP A 42 -0.27 8.68 -10.55
C ASP A 42 0.94 8.26 -11.40
N THR A 43 0.82 8.25 -12.73
CA THR A 43 1.93 7.95 -13.64
C THR A 43 2.52 9.19 -14.29
N THR A 44 1.88 10.34 -14.05
CA THR A 44 2.41 11.69 -14.30
C THR A 44 2.16 12.59 -13.09
N GLY A 45 2.85 13.74 -13.01
CA GLY A 45 2.74 14.67 -11.88
C GLY A 45 3.69 14.37 -10.71
N PRO A 46 3.47 15.00 -9.53
CA PRO A 46 4.40 14.95 -8.39
C PRO A 46 4.60 13.55 -7.77
N LEU A 47 3.65 12.63 -7.94
CA LEU A 47 3.67 11.29 -7.37
C LEU A 47 4.02 10.19 -8.39
N THR A 48 4.57 10.58 -9.56
CA THR A 48 4.93 9.66 -10.64
C THR A 48 5.81 8.48 -10.21
N PRO A 49 6.90 8.67 -9.42
CA PRO A 49 7.73 7.54 -9.02
C PRO A 49 6.94 6.51 -8.22
N GLN A 50 6.13 6.97 -7.26
CA GLN A 50 5.33 6.10 -6.40
C GLN A 50 4.29 5.31 -7.21
N GLY A 51 3.53 5.98 -8.08
CA GLY A 51 2.50 5.35 -8.89
C GLY A 51 3.06 4.36 -9.90
N THR A 52 4.21 4.68 -10.51
CA THR A 52 4.91 3.77 -11.43
C THR A 52 5.39 2.51 -10.72
N ASP A 53 6.04 2.67 -9.56
CA ASP A 53 6.55 1.55 -8.77
C ASP A 53 5.41 0.65 -8.29
N MET A 54 4.29 1.22 -7.81
CA MET A 54 3.10 0.43 -7.45
C MET A 54 2.54 -0.35 -8.64
N ASN A 55 2.52 0.23 -9.84
CA ASN A 55 2.08 -0.47 -11.05
C ASN A 55 3.00 -1.65 -11.39
N GLU A 56 4.31 -1.53 -11.21
CA GLU A 56 5.25 -2.62 -11.39
C GLU A 56 5.02 -3.74 -10.37
N GLY A 57 4.76 -3.41 -9.11
CA GLY A 57 4.40 -4.38 -8.07
C GLY A 57 3.11 -5.14 -8.37
N LEU A 58 2.06 -4.45 -8.84
CA LEU A 58 0.82 -5.07 -9.30
C LEU A 58 1.07 -6.09 -10.43
N ARG A 59 1.83 -5.68 -11.45
CA ARG A 59 2.18 -6.54 -12.59
C ARG A 59 3.02 -7.73 -12.17
N LEU A 60 3.95 -7.55 -11.23
CA LEU A 60 4.78 -8.63 -10.72
C LEU A 60 3.92 -9.76 -10.15
N HIS A 61 2.97 -9.44 -9.25
CA HIS A 61 2.11 -10.46 -8.67
C HIS A 61 1.23 -11.15 -9.71
N LEU A 62 0.63 -10.40 -10.64
CA LEU A 62 -0.21 -11.02 -11.66
C LEU A 62 0.58 -11.89 -12.62
N ASN A 63 1.81 -11.50 -12.98
CA ASN A 63 2.69 -12.34 -13.80
C ASN A 63 3.08 -13.64 -13.07
N GLU A 64 3.33 -13.57 -11.76
CA GLU A 64 3.60 -14.73 -10.91
C GLU A 64 2.47 -15.78 -10.98
N ILE A 65 1.22 -15.34 -11.08
CA ILE A 65 0.03 -16.20 -11.18
C ILE A 65 -0.47 -16.35 -12.63
N ALA A 66 0.38 -16.08 -13.63
CA ALA A 66 0.07 -16.18 -15.06
C ALA A 66 -1.16 -15.35 -15.51
N ASN A 67 -1.46 -14.27 -14.82
CA ASN A 67 -2.64 -13.42 -15.05
C ASN A 67 -3.94 -14.23 -15.06
N GLU A 68 -4.06 -15.22 -14.17
CA GLU A 68 -5.23 -16.09 -14.08
C GLU A 68 -5.61 -16.39 -12.62
N ILE A 69 -6.89 -16.32 -12.30
CA ILE A 69 -7.43 -16.66 -10.99
C ILE A 69 -8.68 -17.52 -11.18
N SER A 70 -8.71 -18.70 -10.54
CA SER A 70 -9.84 -19.64 -10.61
C SER A 70 -10.30 -19.93 -12.04
N GLY A 71 -9.36 -20.11 -12.98
CA GLY A 71 -9.65 -20.40 -14.40
C GLY A 71 -10.11 -19.20 -15.24
N ARG A 72 -10.15 -17.99 -14.65
CA ARG A 72 -10.49 -16.75 -15.37
C ARG A 72 -9.25 -15.89 -15.58
N LYS A 73 -9.08 -15.36 -16.79
CA LYS A 73 -8.01 -14.39 -17.08
C LYS A 73 -8.28 -13.08 -16.34
N VAL A 74 -7.20 -12.46 -15.84
CA VAL A 74 -7.24 -11.16 -15.18
C VAL A 74 -6.69 -10.09 -16.13
N GLN A 75 -7.44 -9.01 -16.28
CA GLN A 75 -7.04 -7.83 -17.07
C GLN A 75 -6.95 -6.61 -16.17
N LEU A 76 -5.73 -6.01 -16.09
CA LEU A 76 -5.55 -4.69 -15.49
C LEU A 76 -5.80 -3.59 -16.54
N ILE A 77 -6.59 -2.60 -16.17
CA ILE A 77 -6.85 -1.40 -16.99
C ILE A 77 -6.33 -0.21 -16.19
N PHE A 78 -5.22 0.35 -16.64
CA PHE A 78 -4.53 1.45 -15.95
C PHE A 78 -5.04 2.80 -16.44
N GLU A 79 -5.29 3.71 -15.49
CA GLU A 79 -5.60 5.10 -15.74
C GLU A 79 -4.69 6.01 -14.91
N ASP A 80 -4.10 6.99 -15.57
CA ASP A 80 -3.29 8.02 -14.94
C ASP A 80 -4.18 9.08 -14.29
N THR A 81 -3.99 9.32 -13.02
CA THR A 81 -4.73 10.30 -12.23
C THR A 81 -4.08 11.69 -12.24
N GLU A 82 -2.87 11.81 -12.79
CA GLU A 82 -2.08 13.06 -12.88
C GLU A 82 -1.88 13.75 -11.51
N SER A 83 -2.02 13.02 -10.42
CA SER A 83 -2.08 13.53 -9.03
C SER A 83 -3.19 14.58 -8.80
N LYS A 84 -4.26 14.55 -9.60
CA LYS A 84 -5.39 15.50 -9.54
C LYS A 84 -6.69 14.76 -9.19
N ALA A 85 -7.43 15.28 -8.20
CA ALA A 85 -8.67 14.66 -7.73
C ALA A 85 -9.75 14.58 -8.83
N ASP A 86 -9.95 15.65 -9.60
CA ASP A 86 -10.96 15.71 -10.65
C ASP A 86 -10.63 14.78 -11.83
N THR A 87 -9.36 14.74 -12.25
CA THR A 87 -8.89 13.79 -13.27
C THR A 87 -9.14 12.37 -12.80
N GLY A 88 -8.73 12.04 -11.58
CA GLY A 88 -8.89 10.70 -11.05
C GLY A 88 -10.36 10.27 -10.89
N LEU A 89 -11.27 11.17 -10.48
CA LEU A 89 -12.71 10.88 -10.45
C LEU A 89 -13.26 10.60 -11.85
N THR A 90 -12.84 11.39 -12.86
CA THR A 90 -13.20 11.17 -14.26
C THR A 90 -12.72 9.81 -14.76
N LYS A 91 -11.49 9.42 -14.38
CA LYS A 91 -10.90 8.12 -14.72
C LYS A 91 -11.60 6.98 -14.00
N ALA A 92 -11.99 7.15 -12.73
CA ALA A 92 -12.79 6.17 -12.01
C ALA A 92 -14.12 5.89 -12.70
N ARG A 93 -14.84 6.95 -13.11
CA ARG A 93 -16.09 6.83 -13.89
C ARG A 93 -15.87 6.07 -15.19
N LYS A 94 -14.83 6.41 -15.95
CA LYS A 94 -14.48 5.70 -17.19
C LYS A 94 -14.29 4.19 -16.93
N LEU A 95 -13.50 3.83 -15.93
CA LEU A 95 -13.24 2.43 -15.58
C LEU A 95 -14.53 1.67 -15.22
N VAL A 96 -15.40 2.30 -14.42
CA VAL A 96 -16.64 1.65 -13.96
C VAL A 96 -17.73 1.62 -15.04
N GLU A 97 -18.02 2.76 -15.66
CA GLU A 97 -19.19 2.90 -16.55
C GLU A 97 -18.91 2.43 -17.98
N ARG A 98 -17.69 2.67 -18.48
CA ARG A 98 -17.30 2.34 -19.87
C ARG A 98 -16.57 1.01 -19.96
N ASP A 99 -15.53 0.83 -19.13
CA ASP A 99 -14.67 -0.36 -19.20
C ASP A 99 -15.25 -1.52 -18.40
N THR A 100 -16.28 -1.26 -17.57
CA THR A 100 -17.03 -2.24 -16.77
C THR A 100 -16.13 -3.11 -15.91
N VAL A 101 -15.25 -2.47 -15.12
CA VAL A 101 -14.38 -3.18 -14.18
C VAL A 101 -15.18 -3.74 -13.00
N HIS A 102 -14.74 -4.87 -12.46
CA HIS A 102 -15.39 -5.51 -11.31
C HIS A 102 -14.95 -4.90 -9.98
N LEU A 103 -13.75 -4.34 -9.93
CA LEU A 103 -13.17 -3.67 -8.75
C LEU A 103 -12.08 -2.69 -9.16
N LEU A 104 -11.70 -1.83 -8.21
CA LEU A 104 -10.62 -0.85 -8.37
C LEU A 104 -9.45 -1.15 -7.43
N ILE A 105 -8.23 -0.88 -7.90
CA ILE A 105 -7.01 -0.77 -7.09
C ILE A 105 -6.50 0.66 -7.18
N GLY A 106 -6.13 1.24 -6.04
CA GLY A 106 -5.88 2.67 -5.91
C GLY A 106 -7.15 3.39 -5.41
N PRO A 107 -7.11 4.73 -5.33
CA PRO A 107 -5.95 5.55 -5.59
C PRO A 107 -4.88 5.51 -4.49
N ALA A 108 -3.69 6.03 -4.83
CA ALA A 108 -2.62 6.28 -3.87
C ALA A 108 -2.77 7.64 -3.17
N ASN A 109 -3.32 8.62 -3.87
CA ASN A 109 -3.47 9.99 -3.39
C ASN A 109 -4.70 10.14 -2.47
N THR A 110 -4.52 10.70 -1.28
CA THR A 110 -5.60 10.92 -0.30
C THR A 110 -6.72 11.84 -0.81
N ALA A 111 -6.37 12.94 -1.47
CA ALA A 111 -7.39 13.87 -2.00
C ALA A 111 -8.27 13.19 -3.06
N LEU A 112 -7.65 12.34 -3.89
CA LEU A 112 -8.37 11.53 -4.86
C LEU A 112 -9.23 10.46 -4.18
N ALA A 113 -8.74 9.80 -3.12
CA ALA A 113 -9.51 8.81 -2.38
C ALA A 113 -10.80 9.42 -1.79
N TYR A 114 -10.75 10.66 -1.31
CA TYR A 114 -11.95 11.39 -0.91
C TYR A 114 -12.91 11.65 -2.07
N ALA A 115 -12.39 12.07 -3.22
CA ALA A 115 -13.22 12.37 -4.41
C ALA A 115 -13.93 11.12 -4.96
N VAL A 116 -13.29 9.95 -4.90
CA VAL A 116 -13.87 8.70 -5.43
C VAL A 116 -14.72 7.94 -4.41
N ARG A 117 -14.57 8.20 -3.09
CA ARG A 117 -15.26 7.46 -2.03
C ARG A 117 -16.78 7.40 -2.23
N ASP A 118 -17.42 8.56 -2.35
CA ASP A 118 -18.87 8.63 -2.49
C ASP A 118 -19.34 8.00 -3.82
N TYR A 119 -18.52 8.08 -4.87
CA TYR A 119 -18.79 7.45 -6.14
C TYR A 119 -18.75 5.92 -6.06
N VAL A 120 -17.71 5.34 -5.44
CA VAL A 120 -17.61 3.87 -5.30
C VAL A 120 -18.67 3.31 -4.37
N ASP A 121 -19.07 4.05 -3.34
CA ASP A 121 -20.20 3.68 -2.48
C ASP A 121 -21.51 3.64 -3.26
N GLN A 122 -21.81 4.66 -4.04
CA GLN A 122 -23.01 4.76 -4.84
C GLN A 122 -23.11 3.62 -5.88
N HIS A 123 -21.96 3.27 -6.50
CA HIS A 123 -21.91 2.24 -7.55
C HIS A 123 -21.56 0.85 -7.01
N LYS A 124 -21.36 0.70 -5.69
CA LYS A 124 -21.05 -0.56 -5.00
C LYS A 124 -19.79 -1.26 -5.56
N ILE A 125 -18.74 -0.47 -5.84
CA ILE A 125 -17.51 -0.97 -6.44
C ILE A 125 -16.47 -1.27 -5.36
N PRO A 126 -16.10 -2.55 -5.12
CA PRO A 126 -14.99 -2.89 -4.23
C PRO A 126 -13.71 -2.18 -4.65
N THR A 127 -13.06 -1.49 -3.73
CA THR A 127 -11.91 -0.65 -4.01
C THR A 127 -10.82 -0.88 -2.97
N VAL A 128 -9.62 -1.19 -3.43
CA VAL A 128 -8.44 -1.43 -2.59
C VAL A 128 -7.48 -0.25 -2.71
N LEU A 129 -7.44 0.59 -1.69
CA LEU A 129 -6.53 1.73 -1.60
C LEU A 129 -5.10 1.25 -1.38
N THR A 130 -4.16 1.70 -2.23
CA THR A 130 -2.76 1.30 -2.13
C THR A 130 -1.96 2.16 -1.15
N GLN A 131 -2.22 3.48 -1.08
CA GLN A 131 -1.46 4.39 -0.23
C GLN A 131 -2.28 5.52 0.40
N ALA A 132 -3.50 5.81 -0.03
CA ALA A 132 -4.30 6.89 0.54
C ALA A 132 -4.47 6.74 2.06
N THR A 133 -3.76 7.56 2.85
CA THR A 133 -3.53 7.30 4.28
C THR A 133 -4.49 8.00 5.22
N ALA A 134 -5.27 9.03 4.79
CA ALA A 134 -6.11 9.80 5.70
C ALA A 134 -6.97 8.91 6.59
N LYS A 135 -7.01 9.24 7.88
CA LYS A 135 -7.69 8.44 8.90
C LYS A 135 -9.19 8.35 8.69
N ASP A 136 -9.82 9.40 8.21
CA ASP A 136 -11.27 9.47 7.98
C ASP A 136 -11.78 8.43 6.97
N LEU A 137 -10.92 7.95 6.07
CA LEU A 137 -11.28 6.90 5.10
C LEU A 137 -11.66 5.57 5.76
N THR A 138 -11.10 5.26 6.94
CA THR A 138 -11.35 4.02 7.67
C THR A 138 -11.77 4.22 9.13
N GLN A 139 -11.70 5.45 9.68
CA GLN A 139 -12.08 5.73 11.06
C GLN A 139 -13.33 6.62 11.18
N GLY A 140 -13.58 7.50 10.20
CA GLY A 140 -14.70 8.41 10.19
C GLY A 140 -15.91 7.89 9.42
N LYS A 141 -16.25 8.53 8.30
CA LYS A 141 -17.26 8.07 7.36
C LYS A 141 -16.70 6.90 6.54
N THR A 142 -16.76 5.71 7.11
CA THR A 142 -16.25 4.50 6.47
C THR A 142 -17.17 4.01 5.36
N SER A 143 -16.58 3.44 4.31
CA SER A 143 -17.27 2.78 3.22
C SER A 143 -17.15 1.26 3.35
N PRO A 144 -18.22 0.48 3.16
CA PRO A 144 -18.11 -0.98 3.12
C PRO A 144 -17.35 -1.49 1.88
N TYR A 145 -17.09 -0.61 0.91
CA TYR A 145 -16.42 -0.92 -0.36
C TYR A 145 -14.95 -0.51 -0.39
N LEU A 146 -14.46 0.25 0.61
CA LEU A 146 -13.07 0.69 0.67
C LEU A 146 -12.24 -0.17 1.62
N PHE A 147 -11.14 -0.72 1.11
CA PHE A 147 -10.15 -1.48 1.86
C PHE A 147 -8.80 -0.80 1.72
N ARG A 148 -8.02 -0.63 2.78
CA ARG A 148 -6.69 -0.05 2.71
C ARG A 148 -5.63 -1.09 3.02
N THR A 149 -4.78 -1.41 2.04
CA THR A 149 -3.71 -2.40 2.18
C THR A 149 -2.39 -1.82 2.69
N SER A 150 -2.28 -0.49 2.76
CA SER A 150 -1.16 0.21 3.38
C SER A 150 -1.45 0.54 4.85
N PHE A 151 -1.24 1.77 5.26
CA PHE A 151 -1.40 2.22 6.65
C PHE A 151 -2.27 3.47 6.74
N GLY A 152 -2.90 3.69 7.91
CA GLY A 152 -3.55 4.94 8.26
C GLY A 152 -2.55 6.02 8.67
N SER A 153 -2.87 7.30 8.44
CA SER A 153 -1.94 8.41 8.67
C SER A 153 -1.28 8.38 10.05
N GLU A 154 -2.02 8.15 11.12
CA GLU A 154 -1.45 8.13 12.47
C GLU A 154 -0.78 6.78 12.82
N GLN A 155 -1.10 5.71 12.11
CA GLN A 155 -0.81 4.33 12.49
C GLN A 155 0.68 4.04 12.68
N LEU A 156 1.54 4.50 11.79
CA LEU A 156 3.00 4.33 11.94
C LEU A 156 3.60 5.31 12.94
N HIS A 157 3.04 6.50 13.02
CA HIS A 157 3.63 7.63 13.75
C HIS A 157 3.38 7.57 15.25
N MET A 158 2.28 6.95 15.68
CA MET A 158 2.00 6.71 17.10
C MET A 158 3.05 5.80 17.76
N PRO A 159 3.30 4.58 17.25
CA PRO A 159 4.34 3.72 17.82
C PRO A 159 5.76 4.26 17.57
N ALA A 160 6.01 5.02 16.48
CA ALA A 160 7.28 5.69 16.26
C ALA A 160 7.58 6.73 17.35
N ALA A 161 6.59 7.53 17.75
CA ALA A 161 6.73 8.48 18.87
C ALA A 161 7.02 7.77 20.19
N TRP A 162 6.35 6.64 20.44
CA TRP A 162 6.64 5.81 21.61
C TRP A 162 8.07 5.26 21.57
N TYR A 163 8.52 4.78 20.41
CA TYR A 163 9.87 4.28 20.22
C TYR A 163 10.92 5.38 20.42
N ALA A 164 10.71 6.56 19.82
CA ALA A 164 11.57 7.73 19.99
C ALA A 164 11.72 8.12 21.47
N TYR A 165 10.63 8.12 22.21
CA TYR A 165 10.63 8.50 23.64
C TYR A 165 11.17 7.40 24.54
N ARG A 166 10.71 6.14 24.39
CA ARG A 166 11.01 5.02 25.31
C ARG A 166 12.28 4.28 24.99
N LYS A 167 12.58 4.09 23.71
CA LYS A 167 13.73 3.29 23.26
C LYS A 167 14.94 4.16 22.94
N LEU A 168 14.74 5.30 22.26
CA LEU A 168 15.83 6.19 21.88
C LEU A 168 16.12 7.27 22.92
N GLY A 169 15.25 7.46 23.91
CA GLY A 169 15.45 8.38 25.02
C GLY A 169 15.24 9.86 24.69
N TYR A 170 14.68 10.18 23.53
CA TYR A 170 14.42 11.58 23.15
C TYR A 170 13.28 12.20 24.00
N ARG A 171 13.44 13.45 24.36
CA ARG A 171 12.50 14.20 25.18
C ARG A 171 11.99 15.47 24.50
N ARG A 172 12.73 15.99 23.53
CA ARG A 172 12.42 17.23 22.83
C ARG A 172 12.59 16.99 21.33
N ALA A 173 11.55 17.26 20.57
CA ALA A 173 11.52 17.03 19.13
C ALA A 173 11.14 18.30 18.36
N ILE A 174 11.79 18.52 17.21
CA ILE A 174 11.30 19.39 16.15
C ILE A 174 10.59 18.48 15.16
N VAL A 175 9.40 18.90 14.69
CA VAL A 175 8.65 18.16 13.66
C VAL A 175 8.67 18.94 12.36
N VAL A 176 9.09 18.30 11.28
CA VAL A 176 9.09 18.87 9.92
C VAL A 176 8.19 17.99 9.04
N ALA A 177 7.17 18.58 8.42
CA ALA A 177 6.25 17.82 7.59
C ALA A 177 5.77 18.62 6.37
N LEU A 178 5.19 17.91 5.38
CA LEU A 178 4.46 18.56 4.30
C LEU A 178 3.15 19.19 4.82
N ASP A 179 2.78 20.31 4.21
CA ASP A 179 1.51 20.99 4.50
C ASP A 179 0.36 20.40 3.65
N VAL A 180 0.06 19.13 3.90
CA VAL A 180 -1.05 18.40 3.31
C VAL A 180 -1.76 17.58 4.39
N VAL A 181 -3.04 17.25 4.16
CA VAL A 181 -3.88 16.54 5.15
C VAL A 181 -3.18 15.31 5.73
N ALA A 182 -2.68 14.43 4.88
CA ALA A 182 -2.02 13.19 5.32
C ALA A 182 -0.81 13.46 6.22
N ALA A 183 0.10 14.36 5.84
CA ALA A 183 1.30 14.65 6.63
C ALA A 183 0.97 15.38 7.94
N ARG A 184 -0.04 16.25 7.96
CA ARG A 184 -0.51 16.88 9.20
C ARG A 184 -1.11 15.85 10.16
N GLU A 185 -1.90 14.88 9.69
CA GLU A 185 -2.39 13.79 10.52
C GLU A 185 -1.24 12.92 11.05
N GLN A 186 -0.26 12.61 10.20
CA GLN A 186 0.95 11.88 10.55
C GLN A 186 1.72 12.58 11.66
N ALA A 187 2.03 13.86 11.49
CA ALA A 187 2.68 14.70 12.50
C ALA A 187 1.85 14.80 13.79
N GLY A 188 0.53 14.89 13.65
CA GLY A 188 -0.41 14.89 14.77
C GLY A 188 -0.36 13.61 15.60
N GLY A 189 -0.29 12.46 14.95
CA GLY A 189 -0.14 11.15 15.61
C GLY A 189 1.15 11.06 16.42
N PHE A 190 2.28 11.45 15.82
CA PHE A 190 3.57 11.51 16.51
C PHE A 190 3.53 12.49 17.70
N THR A 191 3.13 13.72 17.44
CA THR A 191 3.09 14.80 18.43
C THR A 191 2.21 14.44 19.63
N ARG A 192 1.05 13.86 19.38
CA ARG A 192 0.09 13.47 20.44
C ARG A 192 0.69 12.44 21.39
N ILE A 193 1.24 11.35 20.84
CA ILE A 193 1.83 10.28 21.66
C ILE A 193 3.11 10.74 22.34
N PHE A 194 3.96 11.51 21.64
CA PHE A 194 5.19 12.03 22.24
C PHE A 194 4.92 12.92 23.45
N LYS A 195 3.93 13.86 23.34
CA LYS A 195 3.47 14.70 24.45
C LYS A 195 2.81 13.90 25.56
N GLN A 196 1.97 12.91 25.22
CA GLN A 196 1.32 12.02 26.21
C GLN A 196 2.34 11.28 27.10
N LEU A 197 3.50 10.96 26.55
CA LEU A 197 4.60 10.31 27.26
C LEU A 197 5.45 11.30 28.08
N GLY A 198 5.21 12.61 28.01
CA GLY A 198 5.96 13.65 28.69
C GLY A 198 7.03 14.35 27.83
N GLY A 199 7.06 14.09 26.53
CA GLY A 199 7.95 14.79 25.59
C GLY A 199 7.45 16.18 25.23
N THR A 200 8.36 17.01 24.75
CA THR A 200 8.10 18.38 24.29
C THR A 200 8.32 18.50 22.78
N ILE A 201 7.37 19.10 22.09
CA ILE A 201 7.55 19.53 20.71
C ILE A 201 8.07 20.98 20.75
N VAL A 202 9.31 21.16 20.33
CA VAL A 202 10.01 22.45 20.33
C VAL A 202 9.43 23.38 19.26
N SER A 203 9.26 22.85 18.05
CA SER A 203 8.60 23.55 16.95
C SER A 203 8.01 22.56 15.94
N GLU A 204 7.00 23.02 15.22
CA GLU A 204 6.39 22.33 14.08
C GLU A 204 6.58 23.20 12.83
N ILE A 205 7.15 22.61 11.78
CA ILE A 205 7.54 23.30 10.55
C ILE A 205 6.86 22.59 9.37
N TYR A 206 5.97 23.30 8.69
CA TYR A 206 5.24 22.77 7.55
C TYR A 206 5.63 23.47 6.28
N GLY A 207 5.95 22.70 5.23
CA GLY A 207 6.27 23.20 3.87
C GLY A 207 5.25 22.68 2.85
N PRO A 208 4.80 23.51 1.87
CA PRO A 208 3.91 23.05 0.80
C PRO A 208 4.49 21.89 0.02
N LEU A 209 3.61 20.99 -0.49
CA LEU A 209 4.02 19.93 -1.41
C LEU A 209 4.60 20.54 -2.69
N GLY A 210 5.75 20.05 -3.13
CA GLY A 210 6.45 20.55 -4.33
C GLY A 210 7.26 21.80 -4.06
N THR A 211 7.63 22.09 -2.80
CA THR A 211 8.51 23.21 -2.44
C THR A 211 9.85 23.11 -3.18
N ALA A 212 10.13 24.10 -4.01
CA ALA A 212 11.37 24.14 -4.79
C ALA A 212 12.62 24.39 -3.95
N ASP A 213 12.49 25.18 -2.90
CA ASP A 213 13.58 25.55 -2.00
C ASP A 213 13.23 25.24 -0.52
N TRP A 214 13.94 24.28 0.07
CA TRP A 214 13.80 23.91 1.48
C TRP A 214 14.77 24.65 2.41
N ALA A 215 15.69 25.50 1.90
CA ALA A 215 16.63 26.25 2.71
C ALA A 215 15.99 27.11 3.83
N PRO A 216 14.88 27.84 3.58
CA PRO A 216 14.20 28.61 4.64
C PRO A 216 13.67 27.70 5.77
N TYR A 217 13.19 26.50 5.45
CA TYR A 217 12.68 25.55 6.45
C TYR A 217 13.82 24.91 7.25
N VAL A 218 14.94 24.56 6.58
CA VAL A 218 16.16 24.08 7.25
C VAL A 218 16.75 25.14 8.17
N ALA A 219 16.72 26.43 7.77
CA ALA A 219 17.15 27.54 8.63
C ALA A 219 16.29 27.65 9.90
N ARG A 220 14.98 27.43 9.80
CA ARG A 220 14.07 27.37 10.97
C ARG A 220 14.42 26.19 11.89
N VAL A 221 14.68 25.00 11.34
CA VAL A 221 15.18 23.86 12.13
C VAL A 221 16.46 24.22 12.85
N LYS A 222 17.43 24.86 12.16
CA LYS A 222 18.73 25.28 12.72
C LYS A 222 18.55 26.24 13.92
N ALA A 223 17.59 27.15 13.84
CA ALA A 223 17.33 28.14 14.92
C ALA A 223 16.84 27.52 16.24
N ASP A 224 16.22 26.33 16.18
CA ASP A 224 15.70 25.62 17.35
C ASP A 224 16.49 24.33 17.69
N LEU A 225 17.53 23.99 16.92
CA LEU A 225 18.17 22.69 16.97
C LEU A 225 18.87 22.39 18.31
N ASP A 226 19.42 23.40 18.99
CA ASP A 226 20.05 23.28 20.31
C ASP A 226 19.03 22.92 21.42
N LYS A 227 17.78 23.28 21.23
CA LYS A 227 16.66 22.99 22.15
C LYS A 227 16.07 21.60 21.96
N ALA A 228 16.38 20.92 20.87
CA ALA A 228 15.84 19.62 20.50
C ALA A 228 16.85 18.48 20.69
N ASP A 229 16.34 17.27 20.89
CA ASP A 229 17.13 16.03 20.90
C ASP A 229 17.09 15.31 19.54
N VAL A 230 16.02 15.54 18.77
CA VAL A 230 15.75 14.87 17.50
C VAL A 230 14.95 15.77 16.55
N VAL A 231 15.14 15.58 15.26
CA VAL A 231 14.27 16.14 14.21
C VAL A 231 13.43 15.01 13.62
N GLU A 232 12.12 15.02 13.87
CA GLU A 232 11.16 14.15 13.22
C GLU A 232 10.82 14.71 11.84
N VAL A 233 10.94 13.89 10.78
CA VAL A 233 10.74 14.33 9.40
C VAL A 233 9.70 13.48 8.69
N ILE A 234 8.69 14.13 8.11
CA ILE A 234 7.56 13.51 7.43
C ILE A 234 7.40 14.16 6.05
N LEU A 235 8.28 13.78 5.15
CA LEU A 235 8.36 14.26 3.77
C LEU A 235 8.42 13.07 2.81
N TRP A 236 8.19 13.32 1.53
CA TRP A 236 8.32 12.32 0.48
C TRP A 236 8.69 12.94 -0.86
N GLY A 237 9.18 12.09 -1.77
CA GLY A 237 9.53 12.50 -3.11
C GLY A 237 10.64 13.56 -3.16
N PRO A 238 10.60 14.47 -4.14
CA PRO A 238 11.61 15.52 -4.29
C PRO A 238 11.77 16.45 -3.09
N ASP A 239 10.70 16.64 -2.29
CA ASP A 239 10.75 17.47 -1.08
C ASP A 239 11.65 16.84 0.00
N ALA A 240 11.59 15.52 0.17
CA ALA A 240 12.45 14.77 1.07
C ALA A 240 13.92 14.88 0.65
N ILE A 241 14.22 14.67 -0.64
CA ILE A 241 15.57 14.76 -1.19
C ILE A 241 16.17 16.15 -0.91
N ARG A 242 15.42 17.22 -1.20
CA ARG A 242 15.89 18.60 -1.00
C ARG A 242 16.13 18.92 0.47
N PHE A 243 15.23 18.47 1.34
CA PHE A 243 15.37 18.68 2.78
C PHE A 243 16.60 17.95 3.35
N VAL A 244 16.78 16.66 3.03
CA VAL A 244 17.89 15.84 3.53
C VAL A 244 19.24 16.41 3.07
N LYS A 245 19.34 16.81 1.79
CA LYS A 245 20.54 17.46 1.26
C LYS A 245 20.78 18.81 1.92
N GLY A 246 19.77 19.67 2.01
CA GLY A 246 19.86 20.97 2.67
C GLY A 246 20.24 20.83 4.14
N PHE A 247 19.68 19.88 4.88
CA PHE A 247 20.06 19.60 6.27
C PHE A 247 21.55 19.28 6.41
N SER A 248 22.10 18.49 5.49
CA SER A 248 23.53 18.19 5.45
C SER A 248 24.38 19.41 5.03
N GLU A 249 23.98 20.14 4.00
CA GLU A 249 24.69 21.33 3.46
C GLU A 249 24.75 22.47 4.47
N TYR A 250 23.71 22.63 5.31
CA TYR A 250 23.69 23.61 6.41
C TYR A 250 24.52 23.17 7.63
N GLY A 251 25.23 22.02 7.55
CA GLY A 251 26.08 21.49 8.60
C GLY A 251 25.32 20.95 9.81
N LEU A 252 24.06 20.56 9.65
CA LEU A 252 23.22 20.05 10.75
C LEU A 252 23.35 18.53 10.94
N LYS A 253 23.82 17.84 9.89
CA LYS A 253 24.11 16.40 9.96
C LYS A 253 25.16 16.11 11.04
N GLY A 254 24.82 15.17 11.94
CA GLY A 254 25.67 14.81 13.08
C GLY A 254 25.52 15.72 14.32
N VAL A 255 24.86 16.88 14.22
CA VAL A 255 24.55 17.75 15.37
C VAL A 255 23.35 17.20 16.16
N ARG A 256 22.27 16.89 15.46
CA ARG A 256 21.11 16.18 16.02
C ARG A 256 20.68 15.10 15.03
N PRO A 257 20.21 13.95 15.51
CA PRO A 257 19.73 12.89 14.65
C PRO A 257 18.40 13.29 13.96
N ILE A 258 18.22 12.80 12.75
CA ILE A 258 16.91 12.70 12.10
C ILE A 258 16.33 11.34 12.47
N PHE A 259 15.06 11.34 12.92
CA PHE A 259 14.20 10.16 13.03
C PHE A 259 13.01 10.39 12.10
N ALA A 260 12.86 9.63 11.03
CA ALA A 260 12.02 10.01 9.93
C ALA A 260 10.97 8.95 9.57
N HIS A 261 9.85 9.37 9.01
CA HIS A 261 9.01 8.45 8.23
C HIS A 261 9.85 7.87 7.07
N GLY A 262 9.68 6.57 6.81
CA GLY A 262 10.52 5.85 5.86
C GLY A 262 10.47 6.35 4.42
N SER A 263 9.43 7.08 4.04
CA SER A 263 9.36 7.74 2.72
C SER A 263 10.40 8.84 2.52
N VAL A 264 11.00 9.35 3.61
CA VAL A 264 12.06 10.37 3.53
C VAL A 264 13.31 9.78 2.90
N VAL A 265 13.64 8.55 3.26
CA VAL A 265 14.85 7.83 2.82
C VAL A 265 14.49 6.47 2.20
N ASP A 266 13.39 6.43 1.43
CA ASP A 266 13.01 5.22 0.69
C ASP A 266 14.08 4.85 -0.33
N GLU A 267 14.19 3.58 -0.65
CA GLU A 267 15.15 3.04 -1.61
C GLU A 267 15.09 3.75 -2.97
N ALA A 268 13.90 4.26 -3.35
CA ALA A 268 13.72 5.06 -4.56
C ALA A 268 14.51 6.38 -4.52
N PHE A 269 14.76 6.95 -3.35
CA PHE A 269 15.34 8.30 -3.18
C PHE A 269 16.78 8.29 -2.71
N LEU A 270 17.24 7.23 -2.02
CA LEU A 270 18.60 7.09 -1.51
C LEU A 270 19.70 7.40 -2.55
N PRO A 271 19.60 6.97 -3.83
CA PRO A 271 20.62 7.32 -4.83
C PRO A 271 20.74 8.83 -5.06
N SER A 272 19.65 9.57 -4.98
CA SER A 272 19.61 11.03 -5.16
C SER A 272 20.04 11.80 -3.92
N GLU A 273 19.83 11.24 -2.73
CA GLU A 273 20.23 11.85 -1.46
C GLU A 273 21.71 11.65 -1.16
N GLY A 274 22.25 10.53 -1.62
CA GLY A 274 23.67 10.21 -1.40
C GLY A 274 24.05 10.14 0.08
N ASP A 275 25.29 10.43 0.40
CA ASP A 275 25.81 10.35 1.77
C ASP A 275 25.10 11.31 2.76
N ALA A 276 24.28 12.26 2.29
CA ALA A 276 23.44 13.08 3.16
C ALA A 276 22.45 12.22 3.98
N ALA A 277 21.92 11.14 3.39
CA ALA A 277 21.01 10.23 4.06
C ALA A 277 21.69 9.26 5.05
N LEU A 278 23.01 9.06 4.96
CA LEU A 278 23.73 8.06 5.76
C LEU A 278 23.56 8.32 7.26
N GLY A 279 23.12 7.27 7.98
CA GLY A 279 22.91 7.30 9.43
C GLY A 279 21.50 7.74 9.86
N ILE A 280 20.65 8.20 8.94
CA ILE A 280 19.27 8.56 9.27
C ILE A 280 18.52 7.32 9.76
N MET A 281 17.98 7.40 10.98
CA MET A 281 17.04 6.41 11.51
C MET A 281 15.65 6.72 11.00
N ASN A 282 14.93 5.68 10.61
CA ASN A 282 13.60 5.84 10.06
C ASN A 282 12.70 4.64 10.40
N TYR A 283 11.42 4.77 10.13
CA TYR A 283 10.44 3.73 10.41
C TYR A 283 9.45 3.59 9.25
N LEU A 284 9.13 2.34 8.91
CA LEU A 284 8.16 2.03 7.86
C LEU A 284 7.57 0.64 8.10
N PHE A 285 6.47 0.32 7.42
CA PHE A 285 5.83 -1.00 7.45
C PHE A 285 6.63 -2.09 6.72
N TYR A 286 7.58 -1.72 5.87
CA TYR A 286 8.39 -2.63 5.05
C TYR A 286 9.86 -2.20 5.00
N THR A 287 10.75 -3.17 4.84
CA THR A 287 12.16 -2.93 4.46
C THR A 287 12.68 -4.09 3.60
N PRO A 288 13.45 -3.82 2.53
CA PRO A 288 14.08 -4.87 1.71
C PRO A 288 15.05 -5.76 2.49
N SER A 289 15.54 -5.31 3.64
CA SER A 289 16.46 -6.06 4.51
C SER A 289 15.78 -7.08 5.44
N LEU A 290 14.44 -7.22 5.40
CA LEU A 290 13.75 -8.29 6.13
C LEU A 290 14.19 -9.67 5.62
N ASP A 291 14.62 -10.52 6.55
CA ASP A 291 15.04 -11.89 6.25
C ASP A 291 13.87 -12.85 6.48
N THR A 292 12.87 -12.78 5.60
CA THR A 292 11.73 -13.70 5.55
C THR A 292 11.66 -14.38 4.18
N PRO A 293 11.17 -15.64 4.10
CA PRO A 293 11.03 -16.35 2.82
C PRO A 293 10.23 -15.56 1.79
N GLU A 294 9.13 -14.91 2.22
CA GLU A 294 8.24 -14.14 1.36
C GLU A 294 8.93 -12.89 0.80
N ASN A 295 9.72 -12.20 1.62
CA ASN A 295 10.47 -11.04 1.17
C ASN A 295 11.61 -11.44 0.23
N GLN A 296 12.33 -12.53 0.50
CA GLN A 296 13.36 -13.03 -0.43
C GLN A 296 12.73 -13.42 -1.77
N ARG A 297 11.62 -14.19 -1.76
CA ARG A 297 10.87 -14.54 -2.97
C ARG A 297 10.44 -13.29 -3.76
N PHE A 298 9.84 -12.30 -3.10
CA PHE A 298 9.43 -11.04 -3.72
C PHE A 298 10.61 -10.34 -4.40
N LYS A 299 11.73 -10.18 -3.70
CA LYS A 299 12.94 -9.55 -4.25
C LYS A 299 13.50 -10.30 -5.45
N ASP A 300 13.56 -11.63 -5.38
CA ASP A 300 14.11 -12.45 -6.46
C ASP A 300 13.22 -12.40 -7.71
N LEU A 301 11.89 -12.48 -7.55
CA LEU A 301 10.94 -12.30 -8.63
C LEU A 301 11.07 -10.91 -9.26
N PHE A 302 11.18 -9.86 -8.41
CA PHE A 302 11.29 -8.49 -8.85
C PHE A 302 12.60 -8.26 -9.63
N ARG A 303 13.74 -8.68 -9.08
CA ARG A 303 15.04 -8.60 -9.75
C ARG A 303 15.03 -9.34 -11.11
N LYS A 304 14.44 -10.52 -11.13
CA LYS A 304 14.31 -11.32 -12.37
C LYS A 304 13.51 -10.59 -13.44
N GLN A 305 12.44 -9.88 -13.07
CA GLN A 305 11.56 -9.23 -14.02
C GLN A 305 12.05 -7.83 -14.43
N TYR A 306 12.62 -7.06 -13.50
CA TYR A 306 12.92 -5.64 -13.70
C TYR A 306 14.41 -5.28 -13.63
N SER A 307 15.29 -6.23 -13.25
CA SER A 307 16.75 -6.03 -13.13
C SER A 307 17.15 -4.88 -12.20
N LYS A 308 16.33 -4.59 -11.19
CA LYS A 308 16.56 -3.57 -10.15
C LYS A 308 16.06 -4.05 -8.79
N GLU A 309 16.39 -3.33 -7.71
CA GLU A 309 15.89 -3.61 -6.37
C GLU A 309 14.46 -3.05 -6.20
N PRO A 310 13.58 -3.74 -5.46
CA PRO A 310 12.26 -3.21 -5.15
C PRO A 310 12.32 -2.11 -4.09
N THR A 311 11.39 -1.18 -4.18
CA THR A 311 11.11 -0.14 -3.17
C THR A 311 9.90 -0.51 -2.34
N SER A 312 9.58 0.26 -1.30
CA SER A 312 8.35 0.07 -0.53
C SER A 312 7.08 0.24 -1.38
N TYR A 313 7.14 1.06 -2.41
CA TYR A 313 6.01 1.27 -3.34
C TYR A 313 5.74 0.06 -4.23
N HIS A 314 6.79 -0.65 -4.66
CA HIS A 314 6.62 -1.92 -5.38
C HIS A 314 5.94 -2.96 -4.48
N GLU A 315 6.33 -3.01 -3.21
CA GLU A 315 5.72 -3.90 -2.22
C GLU A 315 4.25 -3.57 -1.99
N MET A 316 3.87 -2.29 -1.84
CA MET A 316 2.47 -1.86 -1.74
C MET A 316 1.62 -2.35 -2.92
N GLY A 317 2.12 -2.21 -4.13
CA GLY A 317 1.44 -2.70 -5.34
C GLY A 317 1.29 -4.22 -5.34
N TYR A 318 2.35 -4.94 -5.01
CA TYR A 318 2.36 -6.40 -4.93
C TYR A 318 1.35 -6.92 -3.89
N VAL A 319 1.32 -6.34 -2.68
CA VAL A 319 0.40 -6.73 -1.60
C VAL A 319 -1.05 -6.39 -1.97
N ALA A 320 -1.31 -5.25 -2.61
CA ALA A 320 -2.65 -4.92 -3.08
C ALA A 320 -3.17 -5.93 -4.11
N ALA A 321 -2.34 -6.31 -5.10
CA ALA A 321 -2.70 -7.33 -6.08
C ALA A 321 -2.90 -8.70 -5.44
N LYS A 322 -2.05 -9.10 -4.50
CA LYS A 322 -2.18 -10.36 -3.75
C LYS A 322 -3.45 -10.38 -2.90
N THR A 323 -3.78 -9.27 -2.24
CA THR A 323 -5.04 -9.13 -1.47
C THR A 323 -6.27 -9.38 -2.33
N VAL A 324 -6.32 -8.73 -3.49
CA VAL A 324 -7.41 -8.91 -4.45
C VAL A 324 -7.45 -10.35 -4.98
N SER A 325 -6.30 -10.90 -5.35
CA SER A 325 -6.20 -12.27 -5.88
C SER A 325 -6.67 -13.32 -4.87
N GLU A 326 -6.27 -13.20 -3.60
CA GLU A 326 -6.70 -14.10 -2.53
C GLU A 326 -8.23 -14.01 -2.28
N ALA A 327 -8.79 -12.81 -2.30
CA ALA A 327 -10.24 -12.64 -2.16
C ALA A 327 -10.99 -13.26 -3.34
N ILE A 328 -10.53 -13.05 -4.57
CA ILE A 328 -11.15 -13.61 -5.78
C ILE A 328 -11.07 -15.16 -5.77
N ARG A 329 -9.97 -15.76 -5.32
CA ARG A 329 -9.86 -17.22 -5.15
C ARG A 329 -10.89 -17.77 -4.17
N LYS A 330 -11.12 -17.08 -3.03
CA LYS A 330 -12.10 -17.49 -2.02
C LYS A 330 -13.55 -17.47 -2.52
N VAL A 331 -13.83 -16.74 -3.58
CA VAL A 331 -15.16 -16.70 -4.23
C VAL A 331 -15.19 -17.50 -5.54
N ASP A 332 -14.19 -18.35 -5.79
CA ASP A 332 -14.08 -19.19 -7.01
C ASP A 332 -14.14 -18.35 -8.31
N GLY A 333 -13.57 -17.15 -8.29
CA GLY A 333 -13.59 -16.22 -9.42
C GLY A 333 -14.91 -15.49 -9.66
N LYS A 334 -15.93 -15.66 -8.82
CA LYS A 334 -17.27 -15.05 -8.95
C LYS A 334 -17.29 -13.62 -8.43
N VAL A 335 -16.58 -12.72 -9.12
CA VAL A 335 -16.42 -11.31 -8.73
C VAL A 335 -17.70 -10.49 -8.87
N GLU A 336 -18.69 -10.99 -9.60
CA GLU A 336 -20.00 -10.39 -9.80
C GLU A 336 -20.86 -10.46 -8.52
N ASP A 337 -20.59 -11.41 -7.63
CA ASP A 337 -21.19 -11.49 -6.28
C ASP A 337 -20.44 -10.54 -5.33
N VAL A 338 -20.74 -9.25 -5.46
CA VAL A 338 -20.07 -8.20 -4.69
C VAL A 338 -20.16 -8.43 -3.17
N PRO A 339 -21.31 -8.78 -2.57
CA PRO A 339 -21.37 -9.06 -1.13
C PRO A 339 -20.41 -10.16 -0.68
N ARG A 340 -20.33 -11.25 -1.43
CA ARG A 340 -19.42 -12.37 -1.15
C ARG A 340 -17.95 -11.97 -1.33
N LEU A 341 -17.64 -11.18 -2.36
CA LEU A 341 -16.30 -10.66 -2.59
C LEU A 341 -15.85 -9.73 -1.46
N LEU A 342 -16.71 -8.84 -0.97
CA LEU A 342 -16.42 -7.95 0.17
C LEU A 342 -16.16 -8.76 1.45
N ASP A 343 -16.93 -9.81 1.72
CA ASP A 343 -16.69 -10.71 2.85
C ASP A 343 -15.33 -11.43 2.72
N ALA A 344 -15.02 -11.91 1.52
CA ALA A 344 -13.72 -12.53 1.23
C ALA A 344 -12.56 -11.55 1.42
N LEU A 345 -12.70 -10.28 1.00
CA LEU A 345 -11.71 -9.21 1.23
C LEU A 345 -11.48 -9.00 2.73
N ARG A 346 -12.55 -8.82 3.53
CA ARG A 346 -12.43 -8.63 5.00
C ARG A 346 -11.69 -9.77 5.69
N LYS A 347 -11.87 -10.99 5.21
CA LYS A 347 -11.27 -12.22 5.76
C LYS A 347 -9.92 -12.58 5.11
N THR A 348 -9.35 -11.68 4.31
CA THR A 348 -8.06 -11.92 3.66
C THR A 348 -6.94 -11.92 4.70
N ARG A 349 -6.12 -12.97 4.65
CA ARG A 349 -4.96 -13.17 5.53
C ARG A 349 -3.92 -14.01 4.79
N PHE A 350 -2.67 -13.54 4.73
CA PHE A 350 -1.56 -14.24 4.08
C PHE A 350 -0.22 -13.71 4.56
N GLU A 351 0.83 -14.51 4.40
CA GLU A 351 2.20 -14.04 4.55
C GLU A 351 2.59 -13.17 3.35
N SER A 352 3.20 -12.01 3.62
CA SER A 352 3.61 -11.03 2.63
C SER A 352 5.06 -10.59 2.84
N PRO A 353 5.66 -9.83 1.91
CA PRO A 353 7.02 -9.34 2.09
C PRO A 353 7.22 -8.50 3.36
N GLN A 354 6.19 -7.81 3.84
CA GLN A 354 6.21 -7.00 5.07
C GLN A 354 5.92 -7.81 6.35
N GLY A 355 5.53 -9.07 6.22
CA GLY A 355 5.07 -9.93 7.30
C GLY A 355 3.63 -10.38 7.10
N LEU A 356 2.97 -10.80 8.19
CA LEU A 356 1.59 -11.27 8.14
C LEU A 356 0.62 -10.14 7.80
N PHE A 357 -0.02 -10.24 6.63
CA PHE A 357 -1.05 -9.32 6.19
C PHE A 357 -2.44 -9.76 6.65
N ARG A 358 -3.22 -8.83 7.20
CA ARG A 358 -4.65 -8.96 7.52
C ARG A 358 -5.28 -7.58 7.70
N PHE A 359 -6.61 -7.52 7.65
CA PHE A 359 -7.35 -6.31 7.97
C PHE A 359 -7.82 -6.28 9.43
N ASP A 360 -8.02 -5.07 9.97
CA ASP A 360 -8.83 -4.82 11.17
C ASP A 360 -10.33 -4.78 10.82
N ASP A 361 -11.18 -4.59 11.84
CA ASP A 361 -12.65 -4.54 11.67
C ASP A 361 -13.14 -3.32 10.87
N LYS A 362 -12.25 -2.38 10.57
CA LYS A 362 -12.52 -1.16 9.78
C LYS A 362 -11.88 -1.20 8.38
N GLN A 363 -11.48 -2.40 7.93
CA GLN A 363 -10.93 -2.63 6.59
C GLN A 363 -9.58 -1.92 6.34
N ASN A 364 -8.82 -1.64 7.41
CA ASN A 364 -7.47 -1.14 7.35
C ASN A 364 -6.47 -2.25 7.67
N ALA A 365 -5.33 -2.27 6.97
CA ALA A 365 -4.29 -3.26 7.24
C ALA A 365 -3.72 -3.13 8.66
N ILE A 366 -3.55 -4.27 9.34
CA ILE A 366 -2.71 -4.40 10.53
C ILE A 366 -1.31 -4.74 10.04
N ILE A 367 -0.31 -4.02 10.51
CA ILE A 367 1.06 -4.08 9.99
C ILE A 367 2.08 -4.12 11.13
N ASP A 368 3.29 -4.54 10.84
CA ASP A 368 4.45 -4.34 11.72
C ASP A 368 5.10 -2.99 11.39
N LEU A 369 5.51 -2.23 12.39
CA LEU A 369 6.37 -1.06 12.21
C LEU A 369 7.82 -1.50 12.35
N HIS A 370 8.59 -1.41 11.28
CA HIS A 370 10.02 -1.70 11.28
C HIS A 370 10.84 -0.44 11.50
N ILE A 371 11.76 -0.49 12.47
CA ILE A 371 12.75 0.55 12.70
C ILE A 371 13.97 0.22 11.85
N ARG A 372 14.46 1.20 11.10
CA ARG A 372 15.52 1.04 10.11
C ARG A 372 16.57 2.14 10.27
N ARG A 373 17.74 1.93 9.70
CA ARG A 373 18.78 2.93 9.57
C ARG A 373 19.42 2.85 8.18
N VAL A 374 19.69 4.00 7.60
CA VAL A 374 20.44 4.07 6.33
C VAL A 374 21.90 3.75 6.59
N GLU A 375 22.39 2.70 5.98
CA GLU A 375 23.79 2.26 6.02
C GLU A 375 24.38 2.12 4.63
N LYS A 376 25.70 2.08 4.54
CA LYS A 376 26.42 1.87 3.28
C LYS A 376 26.99 0.46 3.24
N ILE A 377 26.41 -0.41 2.43
CA ILE A 377 26.80 -1.81 2.26
C ILE A 377 27.22 -2.04 0.80
N GLY A 378 28.44 -2.52 0.58
CA GLY A 378 28.95 -2.75 -0.77
C GLY A 378 28.96 -1.49 -1.66
N GLY A 379 29.13 -0.31 -1.05
CA GLY A 379 29.13 0.98 -1.74
C GLY A 379 27.73 1.56 -2.02
N LYS A 380 26.66 0.83 -1.72
CA LYS A 380 25.25 1.27 -1.89
C LYS A 380 24.63 1.66 -0.55
N LEU A 381 23.77 2.68 -0.56
CA LEU A 381 22.94 3.02 0.58
C LEU A 381 21.74 2.08 0.62
N VAL A 382 21.45 1.55 1.81
CA VAL A 382 20.34 0.62 2.06
C VAL A 382 19.72 0.90 3.43
N ASN A 383 18.43 0.66 3.58
CA ASN A 383 17.78 0.68 4.88
C ASN A 383 17.99 -0.68 5.57
N VAL A 384 18.76 -0.69 6.65
CA VAL A 384 19.01 -1.89 7.45
C VAL A 384 17.97 -1.98 8.56
N TYR A 385 17.37 -3.16 8.69
CA TYR A 385 16.45 -3.48 9.77
C TYR A 385 17.15 -3.47 11.12
N LEU A 386 16.55 -2.85 12.14
CA LEU A 386 17.06 -2.78 13.50
C LEU A 386 16.14 -3.41 14.53
N ASP A 387 14.84 -3.10 14.47
CA ASP A 387 13.84 -3.49 15.48
C ASP A 387 12.43 -3.40 14.88
N LYS A 388 11.42 -3.92 15.59
CA LYS A 388 10.03 -3.77 15.18
C LYS A 388 9.06 -3.59 16.34
N ILE A 389 7.94 -2.97 16.06
CA ILE A 389 6.72 -3.01 16.88
C ILE A 389 5.69 -3.79 16.07
N ALA A 390 5.28 -4.95 16.59
CA ALA A 390 4.40 -5.86 15.88
C ALA A 390 2.92 -5.45 16.02
N ASP A 391 2.10 -5.92 15.06
CA ASP A 391 0.64 -5.87 15.12
C ASP A 391 0.06 -4.47 15.35
N VAL A 392 0.60 -3.48 14.67
CA VAL A 392 0.14 -2.10 14.75
C VAL A 392 -1.14 -1.93 13.92
N ASP A 393 -2.26 -1.71 14.58
CA ASP A 393 -3.51 -1.29 13.96
C ASP A 393 -3.66 0.25 13.95
N GLN A 394 -4.70 0.76 13.31
CA GLN A 394 -4.93 2.20 13.22
C GLN A 394 -5.40 2.84 14.54
N PHE A 395 -5.71 2.06 15.57
CA PHE A 395 -6.11 2.49 16.92
C PHE A 395 -5.02 2.22 17.97
N TRP A 396 -3.82 1.92 17.53
CA TRP A 396 -2.70 1.57 18.39
C TRP A 396 -2.51 2.58 19.53
N THR A 397 -2.26 2.06 20.72
CA THR A 397 -1.95 2.84 21.91
C THR A 397 -0.67 2.33 22.56
N PRO A 398 0.10 3.21 23.24
CA PRO A 398 1.28 2.77 23.98
C PRO A 398 0.96 1.63 24.93
N PRO A 399 1.83 0.59 25.02
CA PRO A 399 1.69 -0.46 26.02
C PRO A 399 1.60 0.16 27.42
N GLN A 400 0.70 -0.37 28.26
CA GLN A 400 0.63 0.01 29.67
C GLN A 400 1.94 -0.38 30.34
N GLN A 401 2.45 0.48 31.24
CA GLN A 401 3.69 0.24 31.98
C GLN A 401 3.47 -0.77 33.10
#